data_656c88b56acc8e6ba13205884c4954b2
#
_entry.id   656c88b56acc8e6ba13205884c4954b2
#
_cell.length_a   1.000
_cell.length_b   1.000
_cell.length_c   1.000
_cell.angle_alpha   90.00
_cell.angle_beta   90.00
_cell.angle_gamma   90.00
#
_symmetry.space_group_name_H-M   'P 1'
#
loop_
_entity.id
_entity.type
_entity.pdbx_description
1 polymer ?
#
loop_
_entity_poly.entity_id
_entity_poly.type
_entity_poly.pdbx_seq_one_letter_code
_entity_poly.pdbx_strand_id
1 'polypeptide(L)' 'MTKVIIEIKESKENKSNSTVTITTSGYDKEKNEDVRKMTATIYNAVNETIKGLSKLG' A
#
# COMPACT_ATOMS: atom_id res chain seq x y z
N MET A 1 3.64 5.25 16.76
CA MET A 1 2.34 5.15 16.08
C MET A 1 2.49 4.46 14.73
N THR A 2 1.63 3.52 14.44
CA THR A 2 1.70 2.77 13.20
C THR A 2 0.87 3.45 12.11
N LYS A 3 1.44 3.59 10.92
CA LYS A 3 0.78 4.23 9.78
C LYS A 3 0.94 3.38 8.53
N VAL A 4 -0.08 3.42 7.68
CA VAL A 4 0.00 2.88 6.32
C VAL A 4 -0.15 4.05 5.38
N ILE A 5 0.82 4.23 4.49
CA ILE A 5 0.86 5.35 3.56
C ILE A 5 0.74 4.81 2.15
N ILE A 6 -0.22 5.32 1.41
CA ILE A 6 -0.43 4.93 0.02
C ILE A 6 -0.21 6.14 -0.86
N GLU A 7 0.71 6.02 -1.82
CA GLU A 7 0.98 7.08 -2.77
C GLU A 7 0.64 6.62 -4.17
N ILE A 8 -0.07 7.46 -4.90
CA ILE A 8 -0.41 7.19 -6.28
C ILE A 8 0.20 8.31 -7.11
N LYS A 9 1.06 7.93 -8.05
CA LYS A 9 1.74 8.88 -8.91
C LYS A 9 1.38 8.60 -10.36
N GLU A 10 1.13 9.65 -11.10
CA GLU A 10 0.84 9.57 -12.51
C GLU A 10 2.11 9.90 -13.29
N SER A 11 2.40 9.10 -14.33
CA SER A 11 3.54 9.38 -15.18
C SER A 11 3.25 10.56 -16.08
N LYS A 12 4.20 11.51 -16.13
CA LYS A 12 4.05 12.68 -16.99
C LYS A 12 4.26 12.33 -18.48
N GLU A 13 5.02 11.30 -18.74
CA GLU A 13 5.33 10.90 -20.11
C GLU A 13 4.26 10.02 -20.71
N ASN A 14 3.60 9.24 -19.87
CA ASN A 14 2.55 8.34 -20.31
C ASN A 14 1.46 8.30 -19.27
N LYS A 15 0.35 8.98 -19.57
CA LYS A 15 -0.75 9.12 -18.60
C LYS A 15 -1.42 7.79 -18.25
N SER A 16 -1.22 6.76 -19.05
CA SER A 16 -1.77 5.45 -18.76
C SER A 16 -0.92 4.66 -17.76
N ASN A 17 0.29 5.13 -17.47
CA ASN A 17 1.17 4.50 -16.48
C ASN A 17 1.09 5.22 -15.15
N SER A 18 0.48 4.57 -14.20
CA SER A 18 0.43 5.08 -12.82
C SER A 18 1.22 4.16 -11.92
N THR A 19 1.86 4.74 -10.92
CA THR A 19 2.61 3.99 -9.93
C THR A 19 1.90 4.09 -8.59
N VAL A 20 1.68 2.96 -7.96
CA VAL A 20 1.10 2.90 -6.61
C VAL A 20 2.15 2.33 -5.68
N THR A 21 2.46 3.08 -4.63
CA THR A 21 3.42 2.68 -3.62
C THR A 21 2.73 2.59 -2.27
N ILE A 22 2.95 1.48 -1.56
CA ILE A 22 2.44 1.31 -0.22
C ILE A 22 3.61 1.19 0.74
N THR A 23 3.57 1.98 1.81
CA THR A 23 4.63 2.03 2.82
C THR A 23 4.02 1.95 4.20
N THR A 24 4.69 1.27 5.11
CA THR A 24 4.31 1.26 6.52
C THR A 24 5.35 2.02 7.33
N SER A 25 4.89 2.63 8.42
CA SER A 25 5.77 3.36 9.35
C SER A 25 5.41 2.95 10.77
N GLY A 26 6.42 2.61 11.56
CA GLY A 26 6.24 2.24 12.96
C GLY A 26 5.75 0.82 13.21
N TYR A 27 5.54 0.04 12.16
CA TYR A 27 5.03 -1.32 12.27
C TYR A 27 5.99 -2.24 13.04
N ASP A 28 7.26 -2.11 12.78
CA ASP A 28 8.29 -2.95 13.40
C ASP A 28 8.40 -2.72 14.91
N LYS A 29 7.95 -1.57 15.39
CA LYS A 29 7.97 -1.24 16.81
C LYS A 29 6.60 -1.37 17.47
N GLU A 30 5.58 -1.74 16.70
CA GLU A 30 4.22 -1.84 17.21
C GLU A 30 4.07 -3.07 18.10
N LYS A 31 3.62 -2.86 19.33
CA LYS A 31 3.43 -3.93 20.30
C LYS A 31 1.99 -4.41 20.38
N ASN A 32 1.05 -3.60 19.92
CA ASN A 32 -0.37 -3.95 19.97
C ASN A 32 -0.71 -4.91 18.85
N GLU A 33 -1.09 -6.13 19.20
CA GLU A 33 -1.38 -7.17 18.21
C GLU A 33 -2.54 -6.81 17.30
N ASP A 34 -3.56 -6.14 17.80
CA ASP A 34 -4.69 -5.74 17.00
C ASP A 34 -4.28 -4.73 15.92
N VAL A 35 -3.42 -3.78 16.29
CA VAL A 35 -2.89 -2.81 15.34
C VAL A 35 -2.03 -3.51 14.30
N ARG A 36 -1.22 -4.47 14.72
CA ARG A 36 -0.38 -5.23 13.78
C ARG A 36 -1.23 -6.03 12.80
N LYS A 37 -2.29 -6.67 13.29
CA LYS A 37 -3.19 -7.44 12.42
C LYS A 37 -3.92 -6.54 11.43
N MET A 38 -4.42 -5.40 11.89
CA MET A 38 -5.09 -4.45 11.01
C MET A 38 -4.14 -3.91 9.95
N THR A 39 -2.91 -3.58 10.34
CA THR A 39 -1.92 -3.08 9.41
C THR A 39 -1.60 -4.10 8.34
N ALA A 40 -1.37 -5.35 8.74
CA ALA A 40 -1.07 -6.42 7.80
C ALA A 40 -2.24 -6.69 6.85
N THR A 41 -3.47 -6.66 7.38
CA THR A 41 -4.66 -6.89 6.58
C THR A 41 -4.84 -5.81 5.52
N ILE A 42 -4.67 -4.55 5.92
CA ILE A 42 -4.79 -3.42 5.00
C ILE A 42 -3.68 -3.48 3.95
N TYR A 43 -2.46 -3.75 4.37
CA TYR A 43 -1.32 -3.86 3.47
C TYR A 43 -1.57 -4.93 2.41
N ASN A 44 -2.00 -6.11 2.84
CA ASN A 44 -2.27 -7.21 1.92
C ASN A 44 -3.42 -6.91 0.96
N ALA A 45 -4.48 -6.27 1.47
CA ALA A 45 -5.63 -5.92 0.63
C ALA A 45 -5.23 -4.93 -0.45
N VAL A 46 -4.46 -3.90 -0.10
CA VAL A 46 -3.99 -2.92 -1.08
C VAL A 46 -3.05 -3.57 -2.09
N ASN A 47 -2.16 -4.42 -1.60
CA ASN A 47 -1.20 -5.11 -2.47
C ASN A 47 -1.92 -6.00 -3.50
N GLU A 48 -2.96 -6.72 -3.07
CA GLU A 48 -3.76 -7.53 -3.99
C GLU A 48 -4.49 -6.65 -5.01
N THR A 49 -4.99 -5.51 -4.57
CA THR A 49 -5.65 -4.56 -5.47
C THR A 49 -4.67 -4.06 -6.53
N ILE A 50 -3.44 -3.73 -6.13
CA ILE A 50 -2.41 -3.27 -7.05
C ILE A 50 -2.11 -4.34 -8.09
N LYS A 51 -2.00 -5.61 -7.67
CA LYS A 51 -1.76 -6.71 -8.60
C LYS A 51 -2.90 -6.87 -9.59
N GLY A 52 -4.13 -6.71 -9.13
CA GLY A 52 -5.30 -6.76 -10.00
C GLY A 52 -5.29 -5.66 -11.03
N LEU A 53 -4.94 -4.45 -10.61
CA LEU A 53 -4.89 -3.30 -11.52
C LEU A 53 -3.80 -3.47 -12.59
N SER A 54 -2.65 -4.02 -12.22
CA SER A 54 -1.57 -4.18 -13.19
C SER A 54 -1.90 -5.20 -14.27
N LYS A 55 -2.85 -6.10 -14.01
CA LYS A 55 -3.31 -7.05 -15.05
C LYS A 55 -4.27 -6.42 -16.03
N LEU A 56 -4.87 -5.30 -15.67
CA LEU A 56 -5.81 -4.59 -16.54
C LEU A 56 -5.11 -3.66 -17.54
N GLY A 57 -3.87 -3.32 -17.26
CA GLY A 57 -3.11 -2.40 -18.09
C GLY A 57 -2.42 -3.04 -19.33
#